data_f5ba505fb25f3e4acee9540f9468d66c
#
_entry.id   f5ba505fb25f3e4acee9540f9468d66c
#
_cell.length_a   1.000
_cell.length_b   1.000
_cell.length_c   1.000
_cell.angle_alpha   90.00
_cell.angle_beta   90.00
_cell.angle_gamma   90.00
#
_symmetry.space_group_name_H-M   'P 1'
#
loop_
_entity.id
_entity.type
_entity.pdbx_description
1 polymer ?
#
loop_
_entity_poly.entity_id
_entity_poly.type
_entity_poly.pdbx_seq_one_letter_code
_entity_poly.pdbx_strand_id
1 'polypeptide(L)'
;MDRYENITHYLLTLLIDEILIDYDTNADLLNKLVNQVIDYITSYSGSELNTRKILFFNNKDIAKKIYKQIKDHVKQAPVKLNIRVDSGYATITTASYKITVTEGAESVNYKAHIQDKSKIRNMAFEGFNKCLFAKQKFDSCTEKDLCEILESAPEVLKWFKINNDRAREIFDIKYQDVSTHEVNTYLPDFIVETTKAKYMIETKAEKDIDDKTVQAKKDAAVRWCEIATKFEQEHNGKPWHYLLIPDTMVVLNRTFDKLVADCKEG
;
A
#
# COMPACT_ATOMS: atom_id res chain seq x y z
N MET A 1 -40.54 -8.75 6.23
CA MET A 1 -40.83 -7.36 5.84
C MET A 1 -40.85 -7.33 4.32
N ASP A 2 -41.98 -7.02 3.74
CA ASP A 2 -42.17 -7.12 2.28
C ASP A 2 -41.34 -6.02 1.60
N ARG A 3 -40.48 -6.39 0.62
CA ARG A 3 -39.64 -5.44 -0.12
C ARG A 3 -40.46 -4.35 -0.84
N TYR A 4 -41.75 -4.56 -0.98
CA TYR A 4 -42.70 -3.59 -1.55
C TYR A 4 -43.15 -2.50 -0.55
N GLU A 5 -43.05 -2.75 0.77
CA GLU A 5 -43.59 -1.82 1.78
C GLU A 5 -42.63 -0.65 2.09
N ASN A 6 -41.33 -0.81 1.85
CA ASN A 6 -40.37 0.27 2.11
C ASN A 6 -39.35 0.45 1.00
N ILE A 7 -39.81 0.93 -0.15
CA ILE A 7 -38.96 1.16 -1.33
C ILE A 7 -37.88 2.21 -1.06
N THR A 8 -38.13 3.20 -0.21
CA THR A 8 -37.15 4.20 0.21
C THR A 8 -36.00 3.54 0.90
N HIS A 9 -36.25 2.68 1.89
CA HIS A 9 -35.21 1.95 2.60
C HIS A 9 -34.42 1.04 1.66
N TYR A 10 -35.08 0.39 0.71
CA TYR A 10 -34.42 -0.48 -0.26
C TYR A 10 -33.47 0.31 -1.19
N LEU A 11 -33.89 1.46 -1.70
CA LEU A 11 -33.01 2.34 -2.50
C LEU A 11 -31.83 2.89 -1.68
N LEU A 12 -32.06 3.22 -0.42
CA LEU A 12 -30.99 3.63 0.49
C LEU A 12 -29.96 2.52 0.68
N THR A 13 -30.38 1.27 0.89
CA THR A 13 -29.47 0.12 1.02
C THR A 13 -28.59 -0.02 -0.23
N LEU A 14 -29.15 0.13 -1.43
CA LEU A 14 -28.37 0.07 -2.67
C LEU A 14 -27.36 1.23 -2.81
N LEU A 15 -27.65 2.39 -2.22
CA LEU A 15 -26.71 3.52 -2.22
C LEU A 15 -25.62 3.36 -1.17
N ILE A 16 -25.93 2.79 -0.01
CA ILE A 16 -24.97 2.55 1.08
C ILE A 16 -23.92 1.51 0.69
N ASP A 17 -24.28 0.57 -0.20
CA ASP A 17 -23.33 -0.42 -0.73
C ASP A 17 -22.28 0.18 -1.67
N GLU A 18 -22.41 1.46 -2.06
CA GLU A 18 -21.45 2.15 -2.91
C GLU A 18 -20.27 2.71 -2.08
N ILE A 19 -19.03 2.50 -2.57
CA ILE A 19 -17.78 2.73 -1.86
C ILE A 19 -17.60 4.16 -1.29
N LEU A 20 -18.13 5.17 -1.97
CA LEU A 20 -17.94 6.57 -1.59
C LEU A 20 -19.03 7.12 -0.66
N ILE A 21 -19.97 6.29 -0.23
CA ILE A 21 -21.09 6.71 0.61
C ILE A 21 -20.90 6.21 2.03
N ASP A 22 -20.69 7.17 2.94
CA ASP A 22 -20.77 6.96 4.37
C ASP A 22 -22.16 7.38 4.87
N TYR A 23 -22.95 6.38 5.29
CA TYR A 23 -24.33 6.61 5.74
C TYR A 23 -24.40 7.44 7.01
N ASP A 24 -23.52 7.22 7.97
CA ASP A 24 -23.56 7.90 9.27
C ASP A 24 -23.43 9.42 9.14
N THR A 25 -22.63 9.88 8.18
CA THR A 25 -22.45 11.31 7.93
C THR A 25 -23.42 11.89 6.91
N ASN A 26 -24.04 11.05 6.05
CA ASN A 26 -24.83 11.52 4.90
C ASN A 26 -26.30 11.05 4.92
N ALA A 27 -26.78 10.43 6.00
CA ALA A 27 -28.11 9.84 6.08
C ALA A 27 -29.24 10.81 5.67
N ASP A 28 -29.21 12.06 6.17
CA ASP A 28 -30.22 13.06 5.87
C ASP A 28 -30.24 13.48 4.39
N LEU A 29 -29.03 13.63 3.80
CA LEU A 29 -28.87 13.96 2.40
C LEU A 29 -29.39 12.82 1.50
N LEU A 30 -28.99 11.59 1.81
CA LEU A 30 -29.41 10.40 1.06
C LEU A 30 -30.93 10.22 1.10
N ASN A 31 -31.53 10.34 2.28
CA ASN A 31 -32.98 10.29 2.45
C ASN A 31 -33.68 11.39 1.61
N LYS A 32 -33.16 12.61 1.64
CA LYS A 32 -33.71 13.72 0.84
C LYS A 32 -33.63 13.44 -0.66
N LEU A 33 -32.50 12.94 -1.16
CA LEU A 33 -32.31 12.64 -2.59
C LEU A 33 -33.21 11.49 -3.04
N VAL A 34 -33.33 10.42 -2.26
CA VAL A 34 -34.23 9.30 -2.56
C VAL A 34 -35.68 9.75 -2.60
N ASN A 35 -36.12 10.55 -1.62
CA ASN A 35 -37.49 11.06 -1.59
C ASN A 35 -37.76 12.01 -2.78
N GLN A 36 -36.83 12.87 -3.16
CA GLN A 36 -36.98 13.72 -4.37
C GLN A 36 -37.20 12.87 -5.65
N VAL A 37 -36.48 11.76 -5.78
CA VAL A 37 -36.67 10.84 -6.93
C VAL A 37 -38.02 10.15 -6.87
N ILE A 38 -38.47 9.75 -5.68
CA ILE A 38 -39.78 9.14 -5.49
C ILE A 38 -40.90 10.14 -5.87
N ASP A 39 -40.82 11.37 -5.38
CA ASP A 39 -41.75 12.45 -5.66
C ASP A 39 -41.79 12.76 -7.16
N TYR A 40 -40.63 12.84 -7.79
CA TYR A 40 -40.52 13.05 -9.23
C TYR A 40 -41.23 11.94 -10.04
N ILE A 41 -40.96 10.67 -9.72
CA ILE A 41 -41.59 9.55 -10.41
C ILE A 41 -43.12 9.52 -10.13
N THR A 42 -43.52 9.87 -8.92
CA THR A 42 -44.93 9.92 -8.53
C THR A 42 -45.70 10.95 -9.37
N SER A 43 -45.08 12.08 -9.65
CA SER A 43 -45.69 13.14 -10.47
C SER A 43 -46.04 12.70 -11.90
N TYR A 44 -45.33 11.71 -12.43
CA TYR A 44 -45.57 11.14 -13.78
C TYR A 44 -46.39 9.85 -13.80
N SER A 45 -46.36 9.07 -12.73
CA SER A 45 -46.92 7.73 -12.71
C SER A 45 -48.44 7.72 -12.53
N GLY A 46 -49.02 8.81 -12.07
CA GLY A 46 -50.46 8.99 -11.85
C GLY A 46 -51.03 8.21 -10.67
N SER A 47 -50.29 7.30 -10.05
CA SER A 47 -50.70 6.57 -8.85
C SER A 47 -49.51 6.04 -8.05
N GLU A 48 -49.69 5.91 -6.73
CA GLU A 48 -48.69 5.35 -5.83
C GLU A 48 -48.31 3.89 -6.22
N LEU A 49 -49.28 3.09 -6.67
CA LEU A 49 -49.02 1.71 -7.08
C LEU A 49 -48.10 1.66 -8.30
N ASN A 50 -48.30 2.54 -9.28
CA ASN A 50 -47.43 2.62 -10.46
C ASN A 50 -46.03 3.11 -10.08
N THR A 51 -45.92 4.11 -9.20
CA THR A 51 -44.66 4.59 -8.67
C THR A 51 -43.87 3.44 -8.05
N ARG A 52 -44.46 2.67 -7.16
CA ARG A 52 -43.84 1.51 -6.52
C ARG A 52 -43.36 0.47 -7.52
N LYS A 53 -44.14 0.16 -8.55
CA LYS A 53 -43.75 -0.76 -9.63
C LYS A 53 -42.53 -0.24 -10.40
N ILE A 54 -42.54 1.03 -10.82
CA ILE A 54 -41.42 1.66 -11.54
C ILE A 54 -40.17 1.60 -10.71
N LEU A 55 -40.22 2.00 -9.46
CA LEU A 55 -39.08 2.00 -8.53
C LEU A 55 -38.54 0.59 -8.30
N PHE A 56 -39.44 -0.40 -8.13
CA PHE A 56 -39.02 -1.78 -7.90
C PHE A 56 -38.29 -2.39 -9.09
N PHE A 57 -38.83 -2.23 -10.30
CA PHE A 57 -38.22 -2.81 -11.51
C PHE A 57 -36.98 -2.10 -11.97
N ASN A 58 -36.79 -0.82 -11.58
CA ASN A 58 -35.66 -0.01 -12.01
C ASN A 58 -34.71 0.41 -10.85
N ASN A 59 -34.85 -0.23 -9.69
CA ASN A 59 -34.12 0.19 -8.45
C ASN A 59 -32.63 0.33 -8.63
N LYS A 60 -31.94 -0.62 -9.26
CA LYS A 60 -30.50 -0.59 -9.50
C LYS A 60 -30.06 0.55 -10.43
N ASP A 61 -30.83 0.80 -11.47
CA ASP A 61 -30.54 1.87 -12.42
C ASP A 61 -30.79 3.25 -11.81
N ILE A 62 -31.81 3.36 -10.98
CA ILE A 62 -32.13 4.57 -10.22
C ILE A 62 -31.02 4.84 -9.19
N ALA A 63 -30.61 3.85 -8.40
CA ALA A 63 -29.51 3.97 -7.46
C ALA A 63 -28.21 4.38 -8.16
N LYS A 64 -27.86 3.76 -9.27
CA LYS A 64 -26.68 4.15 -10.08
C LYS A 64 -26.75 5.58 -10.60
N LYS A 65 -27.92 6.06 -11.02
CA LYS A 65 -28.10 7.45 -11.46
C LYS A 65 -27.92 8.44 -10.31
N ILE A 66 -28.51 8.15 -9.15
CA ILE A 66 -28.32 8.96 -7.94
C ILE A 66 -26.83 8.98 -7.56
N TYR A 67 -26.19 7.80 -7.48
CA TYR A 67 -24.76 7.69 -7.14
C TYR A 67 -23.87 8.48 -8.12
N LYS A 68 -24.13 8.38 -9.43
CA LYS A 68 -23.38 9.11 -10.43
C LYS A 68 -23.44 10.64 -10.22
N GLN A 69 -24.61 11.17 -9.82
CA GLN A 69 -24.75 12.59 -9.51
C GLN A 69 -24.05 12.97 -8.21
N ILE A 70 -24.06 12.11 -7.20
CA ILE A 70 -23.41 12.36 -5.92
C ILE A 70 -21.88 12.31 -6.08
N LYS A 71 -21.36 11.36 -6.84
CA LYS A 71 -19.94 11.05 -6.96
C LYS A 71 -19.06 12.28 -7.22
N ASP A 72 -19.50 13.18 -8.08
CA ASP A 72 -18.76 14.38 -8.48
C ASP A 72 -18.78 15.47 -7.38
N HIS A 73 -19.61 15.30 -6.35
CA HIS A 73 -19.78 16.22 -5.22
C HIS A 73 -19.25 15.67 -3.90
N VAL A 74 -18.78 14.41 -3.88
CA VAL A 74 -18.20 13.82 -2.67
C VAL A 74 -16.90 14.54 -2.34
N LYS A 75 -16.89 15.23 -1.19
CA LYS A 75 -15.68 15.79 -0.61
C LYS A 75 -15.22 14.89 0.52
N GLN A 76 -14.10 14.25 0.32
CA GLN A 76 -13.48 13.52 1.39
C GLN A 76 -12.68 14.46 2.27
N ALA A 77 -12.93 14.37 3.57
CA ALA A 77 -12.00 14.91 4.54
C ALA A 77 -10.72 14.03 4.50
N PRO A 78 -9.53 14.64 4.40
CA PRO A 78 -8.30 13.87 4.47
C PRO A 78 -8.26 13.09 5.78
N VAL A 79 -8.08 11.77 5.70
CA VAL A 79 -7.90 10.94 6.89
C VAL A 79 -6.61 11.36 7.56
N LYS A 80 -6.72 11.94 8.75
CA LYS A 80 -5.55 12.28 9.55
C LYS A 80 -5.12 11.02 10.31
N LEU A 81 -4.16 10.28 9.74
CA LEU A 81 -3.53 9.17 10.42
C LEU A 81 -2.67 9.72 11.56
N ASN A 82 -3.05 9.41 12.80
CA ASN A 82 -2.22 9.71 13.97
C ASN A 82 -1.22 8.57 14.15
N ILE A 83 0.06 8.89 14.01
CA ILE A 83 1.13 7.93 14.24
C ILE A 83 1.50 7.98 15.73
N ARG A 84 1.45 6.83 16.40
CA ARG A 84 1.91 6.67 17.77
C ARG A 84 3.18 5.83 17.77
N VAL A 85 4.21 6.31 18.42
CA VAL A 85 5.43 5.54 18.67
C VAL A 85 5.25 4.79 19.99
N ASP A 86 5.33 3.45 19.95
CA ASP A 86 5.34 2.65 21.16
C ASP A 86 6.70 2.73 21.85
N SER A 87 6.71 2.54 23.17
CA SER A 87 7.93 2.54 23.96
C SER A 87 8.69 1.21 23.74
N GLY A 88 9.72 1.21 22.95
CA GLY A 88 10.64 0.08 22.81
C GLY A 88 10.97 -0.29 21.37
N TYR A 89 12.02 -1.11 21.26
CA TYR A 89 12.49 -1.65 19.98
C TYR A 89 11.93 -3.06 19.79
N ALA A 90 11.31 -3.31 18.64
CA ALA A 90 10.90 -4.66 18.26
C ALA A 90 12.12 -5.47 17.79
N THR A 91 12.26 -6.68 18.32
CA THR A 91 13.35 -7.58 17.90
C THR A 91 12.94 -8.38 16.68
N ILE A 92 13.73 -8.30 15.62
CA ILE A 92 13.61 -9.18 14.45
C ILE A 92 14.37 -10.46 14.74
N THR A 93 13.66 -11.59 14.78
CA THR A 93 14.27 -12.90 14.98
C THR A 93 14.42 -13.61 13.64
N THR A 94 15.53 -14.36 13.49
CA THR A 94 15.76 -15.19 12.29
C THR A 94 15.20 -16.62 12.45
N ALA A 95 14.76 -16.99 13.63
CA ALA A 95 14.42 -18.37 13.98
C ALA A 95 13.19 -18.95 13.24
N SER A 96 12.27 -18.08 12.81
CA SER A 96 11.04 -18.51 12.10
C SER A 96 10.99 -18.06 10.65
N TYR A 97 12.12 -17.63 10.10
CA TYR A 97 12.19 -17.22 8.70
C TYR A 97 12.03 -18.44 7.77
N LYS A 98 11.01 -18.39 6.92
CA LYS A 98 10.70 -19.43 5.93
C LYS A 98 10.63 -18.81 4.55
N ILE A 99 11.26 -19.46 3.58
CA ILE A 99 11.13 -19.11 2.16
C ILE A 99 10.62 -20.31 1.39
N THR A 100 9.68 -20.09 0.47
CA THR A 100 9.19 -21.12 -0.44
C THR A 100 9.91 -20.99 -1.77
N VAL A 101 10.50 -22.07 -2.25
CA VAL A 101 11.14 -22.17 -3.56
C VAL A 101 10.51 -23.31 -4.34
N THR A 102 10.76 -23.36 -5.65
CA THR A 102 10.34 -24.51 -6.46
C THR A 102 10.97 -25.81 -5.93
N GLU A 103 10.21 -26.89 -5.88
CA GLU A 103 10.70 -28.20 -5.44
C GLU A 103 11.93 -28.62 -6.26
N GLY A 104 12.99 -29.06 -5.56
CA GLY A 104 14.27 -29.41 -6.19
C GLY A 104 15.16 -28.22 -6.60
N ALA A 105 14.74 -26.98 -6.34
CA ALA A 105 15.59 -25.82 -6.57
C ALA A 105 16.66 -25.72 -5.47
N GLU A 106 17.92 -25.80 -5.87
CA GLU A 106 19.04 -25.51 -4.98
C GLU A 106 19.18 -24.00 -4.77
N SER A 107 19.71 -23.62 -3.60
CA SER A 107 20.10 -22.23 -3.36
C SER A 107 21.30 -21.89 -4.24
N VAL A 108 21.31 -20.70 -4.80
CA VAL A 108 22.43 -20.20 -5.62
C VAL A 108 23.12 -19.01 -4.94
N ASN A 109 24.41 -18.87 -5.22
CA ASN A 109 25.12 -17.71 -4.71
C ASN A 109 24.50 -16.42 -5.27
N TYR A 110 24.35 -15.38 -4.44
CA TYR A 110 23.74 -14.11 -4.86
C TYR A 110 24.47 -13.42 -6.01
N LYS A 111 25.77 -13.70 -6.22
CA LYS A 111 26.58 -13.22 -7.36
C LYS A 111 26.38 -14.03 -8.65
N ALA A 112 25.62 -15.13 -8.59
CA ALA A 112 25.42 -15.95 -9.77
C ALA A 112 24.69 -15.18 -10.88
N HIS A 113 25.20 -15.29 -12.09
CA HIS A 113 24.52 -14.75 -13.27
C HIS A 113 23.32 -15.63 -13.63
N ILE A 114 22.13 -15.05 -13.59
CA ILE A 114 20.87 -15.74 -13.91
C ILE A 114 20.48 -15.40 -15.34
N GLN A 115 20.61 -16.38 -16.25
CA GLN A 115 20.26 -16.18 -17.65
C GLN A 115 18.75 -15.91 -17.84
N ASP A 116 17.92 -16.69 -17.21
CA ASP A 116 16.46 -16.54 -17.26
C ASP A 116 15.96 -15.77 -16.05
N LYS A 117 15.86 -14.45 -16.20
CA LYS A 117 15.43 -13.52 -15.15
C LYS A 117 14.03 -13.82 -14.60
N SER A 118 13.16 -14.48 -15.38
CA SER A 118 11.81 -14.84 -14.94
C SER A 118 11.80 -15.88 -13.82
N LYS A 119 12.88 -16.63 -13.65
CA LYS A 119 13.03 -17.67 -12.62
C LYS A 119 13.42 -17.11 -11.25
N ILE A 120 13.91 -15.87 -11.15
CA ILE A 120 14.43 -15.27 -9.91
C ILE A 120 13.44 -15.39 -8.77
N ARG A 121 12.15 -15.10 -9.00
CA ARG A 121 11.11 -15.19 -7.98
C ARG A 121 10.87 -16.59 -7.41
N ASN A 122 11.39 -17.64 -8.07
CA ASN A 122 11.26 -19.02 -7.65
C ASN A 122 12.57 -19.62 -7.09
N MET A 123 13.60 -18.78 -6.95
CA MET A 123 14.93 -19.18 -6.49
C MET A 123 15.20 -18.67 -5.08
N ALA A 124 16.06 -19.38 -4.35
CA ALA A 124 16.68 -18.89 -3.12
C ALA A 124 18.12 -18.50 -3.40
N PHE A 125 18.56 -17.41 -2.80
CA PHE A 125 19.91 -16.89 -2.90
C PHE A 125 20.61 -16.96 -1.56
N GLU A 126 21.91 -17.24 -1.57
CA GLU A 126 22.74 -17.38 -0.38
C GLU A 126 24.16 -16.85 -0.59
N GLY A 127 24.98 -16.89 0.47
CA GLY A 127 26.36 -16.42 0.42
C GLY A 127 26.52 -14.95 0.78
N PHE A 128 25.49 -14.34 1.40
CA PHE A 128 25.52 -12.97 1.89
C PHE A 128 26.43 -12.82 3.12
N ASN A 129 27.08 -11.66 3.27
CA ASN A 129 27.87 -11.30 4.43
C ASN A 129 27.17 -10.27 5.33
N LYS A 130 26.25 -9.48 4.76
CA LYS A 130 25.59 -8.36 5.45
C LYS A 130 24.08 -8.56 5.60
N CYS A 131 23.50 -9.53 4.90
CA CYS A 131 22.09 -9.86 5.06
C CYS A 131 21.80 -10.46 6.44
N LEU A 132 20.69 -10.04 7.06
CA LEU A 132 20.23 -10.59 8.33
C LEU A 132 19.93 -12.10 8.23
N PHE A 133 19.47 -12.57 7.07
CA PHE A 133 19.11 -13.95 6.81
C PHE A 133 20.14 -14.63 5.93
N ALA A 134 20.48 -15.89 6.25
CA ALA A 134 21.44 -16.67 5.47
C ALA A 134 20.99 -16.96 4.04
N LYS A 135 19.67 -17.02 3.84
CA LYS A 135 19.04 -17.20 2.52
C LYS A 135 17.97 -16.14 2.31
N GLN A 136 17.87 -15.64 1.08
CA GLN A 136 16.92 -14.61 0.71
C GLN A 136 16.25 -14.95 -0.61
N LYS A 137 15.01 -14.50 -0.78
CA LYS A 137 14.23 -14.60 -2.01
C LYS A 137 13.94 -13.20 -2.54
N PHE A 138 13.99 -13.05 -3.87
CA PHE A 138 13.70 -11.78 -4.54
C PHE A 138 12.51 -11.95 -5.49
N ASP A 139 11.68 -10.94 -5.58
CA ASP A 139 10.50 -10.94 -6.45
C ASP A 139 10.81 -10.41 -7.86
N SER A 140 11.96 -9.74 -8.00
CA SER A 140 12.41 -9.15 -9.26
C SER A 140 13.93 -9.24 -9.43
N CYS A 141 14.38 -9.04 -10.68
CA CYS A 141 15.80 -8.89 -10.99
C CYS A 141 16.37 -7.62 -10.34
N THR A 142 15.61 -6.53 -10.32
CA THR A 142 16.00 -5.27 -9.71
C THR A 142 16.34 -5.45 -8.23
N GLU A 143 15.50 -6.15 -7.47
CA GLU A 143 15.76 -6.45 -6.06
C GLU A 143 17.02 -7.30 -5.88
N LYS A 144 17.23 -8.29 -6.75
CA LYS A 144 18.43 -9.14 -6.73
C LYS A 144 19.69 -8.32 -7.05
N ASP A 145 19.64 -7.44 -8.04
CA ASP A 145 20.76 -6.59 -8.40
C ASP A 145 21.04 -5.53 -7.31
N LEU A 146 20.00 -5.01 -6.65
CA LEU A 146 20.16 -4.13 -5.49
C LEU A 146 20.89 -4.84 -4.34
N CYS A 147 20.58 -6.10 -4.06
CA CYS A 147 21.30 -6.83 -3.00
C CYS A 147 22.79 -6.97 -3.29
N GLU A 148 23.22 -7.09 -4.54
CA GLU A 148 24.66 -7.10 -4.89
C GLU A 148 25.33 -5.75 -4.62
N ILE A 149 24.61 -4.65 -4.90
CA ILE A 149 25.08 -3.30 -4.57
C ILE A 149 25.22 -3.16 -3.05
N LEU A 150 24.22 -3.59 -2.28
CA LEU A 150 24.25 -3.52 -0.81
C LEU A 150 25.38 -4.36 -0.19
N GLU A 151 25.61 -5.56 -0.71
CA GLU A 151 26.68 -6.45 -0.25
C GLU A 151 28.08 -5.89 -0.57
N SER A 152 28.23 -5.19 -1.70
CA SER A 152 29.51 -4.60 -2.13
C SER A 152 29.80 -3.23 -1.50
N ALA A 153 28.80 -2.52 -1.00
CA ALA A 153 28.93 -1.16 -0.46
C ALA A 153 29.62 -1.18 0.92
N PRO A 154 30.81 -0.56 1.10
CA PRO A 154 31.55 -0.63 2.37
C PRO A 154 30.81 0.07 3.52
N GLU A 155 30.01 1.09 3.25
CA GLU A 155 29.22 1.84 4.22
C GLU A 155 28.03 1.04 4.77
N VAL A 156 27.54 0.03 4.04
CA VAL A 156 26.41 -0.83 4.46
C VAL A 156 26.91 -1.83 5.51
N LEU A 157 26.32 -1.80 6.68
CA LEU A 157 26.60 -2.71 7.80
C LEU A 157 25.73 -3.95 7.73
N LYS A 158 24.42 -3.76 7.55
CA LYS A 158 23.42 -4.83 7.54
C LYS A 158 22.27 -4.45 6.63
N TRP A 159 21.59 -5.46 6.10
CA TRP A 159 20.34 -5.27 5.36
C TRP A 159 19.46 -6.52 5.45
N PHE A 160 18.19 -6.37 5.15
CA PHE A 160 17.28 -7.48 4.87
C PHE A 160 16.11 -7.04 4.00
N LYS A 161 15.51 -8.00 3.30
CA LYS A 161 14.25 -7.80 2.57
C LYS A 161 13.08 -8.18 3.46
N ILE A 162 12.02 -7.40 3.45
CA ILE A 162 10.81 -7.64 4.24
C ILE A 162 9.94 -8.67 3.52
N ASN A 163 10.08 -9.94 3.86
CA ASN A 163 9.30 -11.04 3.27
C ASN A 163 8.87 -12.11 4.27
N ASN A 164 9.03 -11.87 5.57
CA ASN A 164 8.51 -12.74 6.62
C ASN A 164 7.42 -12.04 7.44
N ASP A 165 6.54 -12.84 8.06
CA ASP A 165 5.36 -12.32 8.74
C ASP A 165 5.70 -11.39 9.91
N ARG A 166 6.77 -11.69 10.66
CA ARG A 166 7.17 -10.85 11.79
C ARG A 166 7.74 -9.49 11.37
N ALA A 167 8.56 -9.45 10.33
CA ALA A 167 9.03 -8.19 9.78
C ALA A 167 7.88 -7.38 9.18
N ARG A 168 6.87 -8.04 8.62
CA ARG A 168 5.65 -7.41 8.15
C ARG A 168 4.88 -6.71 9.26
N GLU A 169 4.72 -7.34 10.41
CA GLU A 169 4.06 -6.73 11.58
C GLU A 169 4.79 -5.48 12.10
N ILE A 170 6.13 -5.47 12.03
CA ILE A 170 6.96 -4.37 12.52
C ILE A 170 6.96 -3.18 11.55
N PHE A 171 6.99 -3.45 10.23
CA PHE A 171 7.11 -2.43 9.19
C PHE A 171 5.80 -2.17 8.43
N ASP A 172 4.66 -2.46 9.06
CA ASP A 172 3.33 -2.19 8.53
C ASP A 172 3.05 -0.68 8.56
N ILE A 173 3.15 -0.03 7.39
CA ILE A 173 2.89 1.39 7.24
C ILE A 173 1.48 1.59 6.67
N LYS A 174 0.64 2.34 7.39
CA LYS A 174 -0.71 2.68 6.92
C LYS A 174 -0.66 3.89 5.99
N TYR A 175 -1.32 3.77 4.84
CA TYR A 175 -1.53 4.86 3.90
C TYR A 175 -2.98 4.89 3.42
N GLN A 176 -3.46 6.03 2.97
CA GLN A 176 -4.76 6.14 2.33
C GLN A 176 -4.61 5.95 0.82
N ASP A 177 -5.27 4.94 0.28
CA ASP A 177 -5.32 4.71 -1.17
C ASP A 177 -6.10 5.84 -1.85
N VAL A 178 -5.52 6.41 -2.90
CA VAL A 178 -6.07 7.59 -3.59
C VAL A 178 -7.31 7.25 -4.42
N SER A 179 -7.46 5.99 -4.83
CA SER A 179 -8.54 5.55 -5.71
C SER A 179 -9.76 5.02 -4.95
N THR A 180 -9.50 4.24 -3.88
CA THR A 180 -10.57 3.64 -3.05
C THR A 180 -10.84 4.44 -1.79
N HIS A 181 -9.90 5.33 -1.40
CA HIS A 181 -9.92 6.11 -0.16
C HIS A 181 -9.86 5.26 1.13
N GLU A 182 -9.63 3.98 0.99
CA GLU A 182 -9.45 3.06 2.11
C GLU A 182 -8.06 3.21 2.72
N VAL A 183 -7.96 2.88 4.01
CA VAL A 183 -6.67 2.78 4.68
C VAL A 183 -6.09 1.40 4.43
N ASN A 184 -5.03 1.35 3.65
CA ASN A 184 -4.32 0.13 3.28
C ASN A 184 -2.97 0.04 3.97
N THR A 185 -2.39 -1.15 3.93
CA THR A 185 -1.05 -1.43 4.45
C THR A 185 -0.03 -1.38 3.32
N TYR A 186 1.08 -0.72 3.59
CA TYR A 186 2.26 -0.70 2.76
C TYR A 186 3.44 -1.35 3.49
N LEU A 187 4.19 -2.17 2.77
CA LEU A 187 5.43 -2.79 3.23
C LEU A 187 6.54 -2.42 2.26
N PRO A 188 7.62 -1.78 2.71
CA PRO A 188 8.78 -1.52 1.86
C PRO A 188 9.52 -2.82 1.53
N ASP A 189 10.35 -2.79 0.47
CA ASP A 189 11.10 -3.98 0.05
C ASP A 189 12.26 -4.29 0.99
N PHE A 190 13.09 -3.29 1.35
CA PHE A 190 14.32 -3.49 2.10
C PHE A 190 14.47 -2.52 3.27
N ILE A 191 15.13 -3.03 4.30
CA ILE A 191 15.70 -2.21 5.38
C ILE A 191 17.21 -2.35 5.33
N VAL A 192 17.90 -1.21 5.35
CA VAL A 192 19.36 -1.14 5.25
C VAL A 192 19.92 -0.28 6.38
N GLU A 193 20.90 -0.76 7.08
CA GLU A 193 21.67 0.02 8.06
C GLU A 193 23.08 0.29 7.53
N THR A 194 23.44 1.57 7.53
CA THR A 194 24.80 2.02 7.22
C THR A 194 25.51 2.51 8.48
N THR A 195 26.75 2.94 8.33
CA THR A 195 27.50 3.59 9.40
C THR A 195 26.84 4.89 9.88
N LYS A 196 26.06 5.58 9.03
CA LYS A 196 25.52 6.93 9.29
C LYS A 196 24.02 6.99 9.47
N ALA A 197 23.28 6.13 8.80
CA ALA A 197 21.81 6.18 8.74
C ALA A 197 21.20 4.80 8.53
N LYS A 198 19.88 4.72 8.71
CA LYS A 198 19.04 3.59 8.35
C LYS A 198 18.15 3.99 7.15
N TYR A 199 17.95 3.07 6.24
CA TYR A 199 17.19 3.33 5.01
C TYR A 199 16.08 2.32 4.88
N MET A 200 14.91 2.83 4.54
CA MET A 200 13.77 2.09 4.08
C MET A 200 13.70 2.24 2.56
N ILE A 201 13.75 1.14 1.82
CA ILE A 201 13.91 1.17 0.37
C ILE A 201 12.76 0.45 -0.30
N GLU A 202 12.23 1.07 -1.34
CA GLU A 202 11.29 0.49 -2.30
C GLU A 202 11.89 0.57 -3.69
N THR A 203 11.80 -0.51 -4.45
CA THR A 203 12.17 -0.53 -5.86
C THR A 203 10.91 -0.50 -6.73
N LYS A 204 10.91 0.29 -7.80
CA LYS A 204 9.75 0.40 -8.68
C LYS A 204 10.15 0.53 -10.14
N ALA A 205 9.33 0.00 -11.05
CA ALA A 205 9.53 0.27 -12.46
C ALA A 205 9.43 1.78 -12.73
N GLU A 206 10.36 2.34 -13.50
CA GLU A 206 10.44 3.77 -13.82
C GLU A 206 9.10 4.36 -14.27
N LYS A 207 8.39 3.63 -15.14
CA LYS A 207 7.08 4.04 -15.66
C LYS A 207 5.98 4.19 -14.61
N ASP A 208 6.14 3.55 -13.44
CA ASP A 208 5.13 3.49 -12.38
C ASP A 208 5.50 4.41 -11.19
N ILE A 209 6.64 5.13 -11.26
CA ILE A 209 7.11 6.00 -10.16
C ILE A 209 6.09 7.10 -9.85
N ASP A 210 5.50 7.72 -10.88
CA ASP A 210 4.54 8.82 -10.72
C ASP A 210 3.10 8.35 -10.48
N ASP A 211 2.86 7.05 -10.33
CA ASP A 211 1.55 6.54 -9.98
C ASP A 211 1.08 7.10 -8.63
N LYS A 212 -0.18 7.53 -8.57
CA LYS A 212 -0.75 8.19 -7.38
C LYS A 212 -0.68 7.32 -6.12
N THR A 213 -0.89 6.02 -6.27
CA THR A 213 -0.82 5.07 -5.14
C THR A 213 0.64 4.88 -4.71
N VAL A 214 1.59 4.88 -5.63
CA VAL A 214 3.03 4.83 -5.32
C VAL A 214 3.44 6.09 -4.54
N GLN A 215 3.00 7.27 -4.98
CA GLN A 215 3.28 8.52 -4.28
C GLN A 215 2.62 8.57 -2.89
N ALA A 216 1.39 8.09 -2.72
CA ALA A 216 0.75 7.99 -1.41
C ALA A 216 1.49 7.06 -0.44
N LYS A 217 2.03 5.93 -0.92
CA LYS A 217 2.89 5.03 -0.14
C LYS A 217 4.20 5.70 0.25
N LYS A 218 4.85 6.40 -0.70
CA LYS A 218 6.05 7.19 -0.47
C LYS A 218 5.83 8.22 0.63
N ASP A 219 4.77 9.04 0.55
CA ASP A 219 4.47 10.06 1.55
C ASP A 219 4.26 9.47 2.94
N ALA A 220 3.61 8.32 3.03
CA ALA A 220 3.42 7.61 4.29
C ALA A 220 4.75 7.08 4.85
N ALA A 221 5.62 6.53 4.00
CA ALA A 221 6.94 6.01 4.38
C ALA A 221 7.90 7.15 4.81
N VAL A 222 7.91 8.27 4.10
CA VAL A 222 8.69 9.46 4.48
C VAL A 222 8.27 9.95 5.87
N ARG A 223 6.96 10.08 6.11
CA ARG A 223 6.44 10.47 7.43
C ARG A 223 6.83 9.48 8.53
N TRP A 224 6.79 8.19 8.23
CA TRP A 224 7.24 7.15 9.17
C TRP A 224 8.73 7.35 9.51
N CYS A 225 9.59 7.56 8.50
CA CYS A 225 11.02 7.80 8.68
C CYS A 225 11.31 9.07 9.52
N GLU A 226 10.55 10.16 9.32
CA GLU A 226 10.67 11.39 10.11
C GLU A 226 10.39 11.14 11.59
N ILE A 227 9.34 10.38 11.90
CA ILE A 227 8.96 10.06 13.29
C ILE A 227 9.96 9.10 13.91
N ALA A 228 10.38 8.07 13.18
CA ALA A 228 11.41 7.14 13.63
C ALA A 228 12.75 7.87 13.88
N THR A 229 13.10 8.84 13.04
CA THR A 229 14.31 9.68 13.24
C THR A 229 14.24 10.49 14.53
N LYS A 230 13.11 11.12 14.84
CA LYS A 230 12.94 11.86 16.10
C LYS A 230 13.10 10.95 17.31
N PHE A 231 12.48 9.77 17.27
CA PHE A 231 12.63 8.78 18.35
C PHE A 231 14.09 8.30 18.50
N GLU A 232 14.76 7.99 17.40
CA GLU A 232 16.17 7.56 17.40
C GLU A 232 17.10 8.65 17.96
N GLN A 233 16.86 9.93 17.64
CA GLN A 233 17.65 11.05 18.16
C GLN A 233 17.59 11.14 19.70
N GLU A 234 16.44 10.86 20.32
CA GLU A 234 16.27 10.82 21.76
C GLU A 234 17.01 9.62 22.41
N HIS A 235 17.37 8.61 21.61
CA HIS A 235 18.03 7.37 22.06
C HIS A 235 19.45 7.20 21.52
N ASN A 236 20.09 8.27 20.99
CA ASN A 236 21.40 8.25 20.36
C ASN A 236 21.50 7.27 19.16
N GLY A 237 20.40 7.03 18.49
CA GLY A 237 20.33 6.18 17.30
C GLY A 237 20.58 6.94 16.01
N LYS A 238 20.50 6.22 14.89
CA LYS A 238 20.75 6.75 13.54
C LYS A 238 19.46 7.25 12.90
N PRO A 239 19.51 8.32 12.10
CA PRO A 239 18.34 8.80 11.37
C PRO A 239 17.86 7.77 10.34
N TRP A 240 16.55 7.81 10.07
CA TRP A 240 15.89 7.03 9.03
C TRP A 240 15.63 7.88 7.80
N HIS A 241 15.81 7.29 6.63
CA HIS A 241 15.48 7.88 5.34
C HIS A 241 14.73 6.90 4.47
N TYR A 242 13.88 7.41 3.62
CA TYR A 242 13.18 6.63 2.61
C TYR A 242 13.84 6.81 1.24
N LEU A 243 13.95 5.72 0.48
CA LEU A 243 14.44 5.72 -0.90
C LEU A 243 13.41 5.01 -1.78
N LEU A 244 12.86 5.73 -2.76
CA LEU A 244 12.12 5.15 -3.88
C LEU A 244 13.06 5.07 -5.07
N ILE A 245 13.48 3.86 -5.43
CA ILE A 245 14.53 3.63 -6.44
C ILE A 245 13.90 3.11 -7.74
N PRO A 246 13.96 3.87 -8.84
CA PRO A 246 13.61 3.38 -10.16
C PRO A 246 14.46 2.17 -10.57
N ASP A 247 13.85 1.18 -11.22
CA ASP A 247 14.56 -0.02 -11.69
C ASP A 247 15.72 0.30 -12.66
N THR A 248 15.58 1.37 -13.45
CA THR A 248 16.62 1.89 -14.35
C THR A 248 17.85 2.40 -13.63
N MET A 249 17.73 2.76 -12.35
CA MET A 249 18.85 3.21 -11.53
C MET A 249 19.62 2.08 -10.85
N VAL A 250 19.03 0.89 -10.74
CA VAL A 250 19.67 -0.27 -10.12
C VAL A 250 20.55 -0.98 -11.14
N VAL A 251 21.76 -0.51 -11.29
CA VAL A 251 22.79 -1.08 -12.17
C VAL A 251 24.06 -1.40 -11.37
N LEU A 252 24.66 -2.57 -11.61
CA LEU A 252 25.75 -3.12 -10.79
C LEU A 252 27.02 -2.26 -10.72
N ASN A 253 27.21 -1.36 -11.67
CA ASN A 253 28.34 -0.40 -11.66
C ASN A 253 28.02 0.89 -10.88
N ARG A 254 26.86 1.00 -10.23
CA ARG A 254 26.45 2.13 -9.40
C ARG A 254 26.69 1.82 -7.93
N THR A 255 27.21 2.79 -7.18
CA THR A 255 27.41 2.64 -5.74
C THR A 255 26.14 2.93 -4.95
N PHE A 256 26.03 2.38 -3.73
CA PHE A 256 24.89 2.67 -2.87
C PHE A 256 24.83 4.15 -2.46
N ASP A 257 25.96 4.78 -2.14
CA ASP A 257 26.03 6.23 -1.85
C ASP A 257 25.46 7.07 -3.01
N LYS A 258 25.69 6.66 -4.25
CA LYS A 258 25.15 7.37 -5.42
C LYS A 258 23.63 7.18 -5.54
N LEU A 259 23.12 5.98 -5.26
CA LEU A 259 21.67 5.75 -5.19
C LEU A 259 21.04 6.61 -4.10
N VAL A 260 21.67 6.69 -2.93
CA VAL A 260 21.19 7.54 -1.83
C VAL A 260 21.18 9.01 -2.26
N ALA A 261 22.24 9.50 -2.90
CA ALA A 261 22.33 10.90 -3.31
C ALA A 261 21.24 11.30 -4.33
N ASP A 262 20.88 10.36 -5.22
CA ASP A 262 19.94 10.62 -6.31
C ASP A 262 18.48 10.35 -5.94
N CYS A 263 18.21 9.47 -4.97
CA CYS A 263 16.84 9.00 -4.65
C CYS A 263 16.38 9.35 -3.23
N LYS A 264 17.25 9.96 -2.40
CA LYS A 264 16.88 10.31 -1.03
C LYS A 264 15.82 11.41 -1.03
N GLU A 265 14.72 11.12 -0.36
CA GLU A 265 13.66 12.06 -0.10
C GLU A 265 13.85 12.69 1.29
N GLY A 266 13.85 14.01 1.33
CA GLY A 266 13.79 14.91 2.49
C GLY A 266 14.79 14.70 3.61
#